data_3c23fc86697afc7362e8a1213437805d
#
_entry.id   3c23fc86697afc7362e8a1213437805d
#
_cell.length_a   1.000
_cell.length_b   1.000
_cell.length_c   1.000
_cell.angle_alpha   90.00
_cell.angle_beta   90.00
_cell.angle_gamma   90.00
#
_symmetry.space_group_name_H-M   'P 1'
#
loop_
_entity.id
_entity.type
_entity.pdbx_description
1 polymer ?
#
loop_
_entity_poly.entity_id
_entity_poly.type
_entity_poly.pdbx_seq_one_letter_code
_entity_poly.pdbx_strand_id
1 'polypeptide(L)'
;AMTDFGPLIANPKSFMLGAAAQLGIFVTFLGAYALGFTPAQAGSIGIIGGADGPTAIFLTARLAPELLGPIAVAAYSYMALVPVIQPPIMRLLTTKKEREIKMSQLRPVSKTEKILFPIIIAVIISLLLPSAAPLIGCLMLGNLMKECGVVDRLSKTVQNELMNIVVIFLGITVGATATAEAFINVQTLSILVL
;
A
#
# COMPACT_ATOMS: atom_id res chain seq x y z
N ALA A 1 0.49 -8.31 -10.36
CA ALA A 1 1.35 -9.22 -11.14
C ALA A 1 2.81 -9.22 -10.68
N MET A 2 3.31 -8.14 -10.08
CA MET A 2 4.72 -8.06 -9.63
C MET A 2 4.99 -8.73 -8.28
N THR A 3 3.98 -8.85 -7.44
CA THR A 3 4.11 -9.42 -6.09
C THR A 3 4.31 -10.94 -6.13
N ASP A 4 5.21 -11.44 -5.29
CA ASP A 4 5.37 -12.87 -5.01
C ASP A 4 4.82 -13.19 -3.62
N PHE A 5 3.76 -13.97 -3.57
CA PHE A 5 3.14 -14.42 -2.32
C PHE A 5 3.71 -15.75 -1.80
N GLY A 6 4.66 -16.35 -2.50
CA GLY A 6 5.31 -17.60 -2.08
C GLY A 6 5.80 -17.58 -0.63
N PRO A 7 6.57 -16.57 -0.19
CA PRO A 7 7.03 -16.47 1.20
C PRO A 7 5.88 -16.38 2.21
N LEU A 8 4.80 -15.68 1.86
CA LEU A 8 3.62 -15.53 2.73
C LEU A 8 2.85 -16.85 2.86
N ILE A 9 2.68 -17.58 1.76
CA ILE A 9 2.03 -18.89 1.74
C ILE A 9 2.88 -19.92 2.51
N ALA A 10 4.22 -19.86 2.35
CA ALA A 10 5.13 -20.74 3.06
C ALA A 10 5.14 -20.50 4.56
N ASN A 11 4.99 -19.26 5.00
CA ASN A 11 4.99 -18.85 6.41
C ASN A 11 3.83 -17.88 6.72
N PRO A 12 2.64 -18.39 7.03
CA PRO A 12 1.47 -17.56 7.38
C PRO A 12 1.69 -16.61 8.56
N LYS A 13 2.65 -16.88 9.45
CA LYS A 13 3.01 -15.97 10.54
C LYS A 13 3.48 -14.60 10.05
N SER A 14 3.92 -14.51 8.79
CA SER A 14 4.29 -13.24 8.15
C SER A 14 3.13 -12.25 8.06
N PHE A 15 1.87 -12.70 8.15
CA PHE A 15 0.71 -11.81 8.29
C PHE A 15 0.78 -10.92 9.53
N MET A 16 1.47 -11.35 10.59
CA MET A 16 1.66 -10.54 11.79
C MET A 16 2.51 -9.29 11.53
N LEU A 17 3.39 -9.32 10.53
CA LEU A 17 4.13 -8.13 10.10
C LEU A 17 3.18 -7.07 9.50
N GLY A 18 2.21 -7.52 8.70
CA GLY A 18 1.15 -6.64 8.21
C GLY A 18 0.27 -6.10 9.34
N ALA A 19 -0.08 -6.93 10.32
CA ALA A 19 -0.81 -6.48 11.50
C ALA A 19 -0.02 -5.42 12.31
N ALA A 20 1.29 -5.60 12.47
CA ALA A 20 2.15 -4.60 13.10
C ALA A 20 2.18 -3.27 12.33
N ALA A 21 2.20 -3.31 10.99
CA ALA A 21 2.12 -2.10 10.16
C ALA A 21 0.82 -1.30 10.37
N GLN A 22 -0.29 -1.97 10.74
CA GLN A 22 -1.55 -1.28 11.05
C GLN A 22 -1.44 -0.35 12.26
N LEU A 23 -0.51 -0.58 13.19
CA LEU A 23 -0.28 0.34 14.32
C LEU A 23 0.08 1.74 13.83
N GLY A 24 0.89 1.86 12.76
CA GLY A 24 1.21 3.15 12.15
C GLY A 24 -0.05 3.86 11.64
N ILE A 25 -0.93 3.16 10.95
CA ILE A 25 -2.20 3.70 10.44
C ILE A 25 -3.07 4.21 11.61
N PHE A 26 -3.23 3.42 12.68
CA PHE A 26 -4.04 3.81 13.83
C PHE A 26 -3.46 5.00 14.59
N VAL A 27 -2.14 5.03 14.79
CA VAL A 27 -1.48 6.16 15.47
C VAL A 27 -1.65 7.45 14.65
N THR A 28 -1.44 7.39 13.34
CA THR A 28 -1.62 8.54 12.44
C THR A 28 -3.09 8.99 12.39
N PHE A 29 -4.03 8.04 12.34
CA PHE A 29 -5.47 8.36 12.41
C PHE A 29 -5.83 9.10 13.71
N LEU A 30 -5.39 8.58 14.87
CA LEU A 30 -5.66 9.21 16.17
C LEU A 30 -4.99 10.57 16.28
N GLY A 31 -3.77 10.72 15.77
CA GLY A 31 -3.06 12.00 15.72
C GLY A 31 -3.80 13.03 14.87
N ALA A 32 -4.23 12.66 13.67
CA ALA A 32 -5.03 13.53 12.80
C ALA A 32 -6.35 13.93 13.46
N TYR A 33 -7.04 12.98 14.07
CA TYR A 33 -8.29 13.25 14.78
C TYR A 33 -8.08 14.20 15.97
N ALA A 34 -6.99 14.03 16.72
CA ALA A 34 -6.62 14.93 17.83
C ALA A 34 -6.25 16.35 17.36
N LEU A 35 -5.75 16.51 16.13
CA LEU A 35 -5.49 17.81 15.50
C LEU A 35 -6.76 18.49 14.95
N GLY A 36 -7.93 17.88 15.10
CA GLY A 36 -9.21 18.46 14.72
C GLY A 36 -9.69 18.12 13.30
N PHE A 37 -9.06 17.19 12.61
CA PHE A 37 -9.59 16.67 11.33
C PHE A 37 -10.87 15.87 11.55
N THR A 38 -11.77 15.89 10.56
CA THR A 38 -12.96 15.05 10.60
C THR A 38 -12.58 13.56 10.55
N PRO A 39 -13.43 12.62 10.99
CA PRO A 39 -13.12 11.18 10.92
C PRO A 39 -12.79 10.69 9.51
N ALA A 40 -13.45 11.24 8.47
CA ALA A 40 -13.18 10.91 7.08
C ALA A 40 -11.79 11.40 6.63
N GLN A 41 -11.44 12.63 6.98
CA GLN A 41 -10.12 13.21 6.73
C GLN A 41 -9.03 12.48 7.52
N ALA A 42 -9.27 12.19 8.81
CA ALA A 42 -8.34 11.43 9.65
C ALA A 42 -8.10 10.01 9.10
N GLY A 43 -9.14 9.34 8.56
CA GLY A 43 -9.01 8.06 7.87
C GLY A 43 -8.14 8.16 6.61
N SER A 44 -8.31 9.23 5.83
CA SER A 44 -7.51 9.50 4.63
C SER A 44 -6.05 9.84 4.97
N ILE A 45 -5.79 10.53 6.07
CA ILE A 45 -4.44 10.82 6.56
C ILE A 45 -3.82 9.57 7.17
N GLY A 46 -4.58 8.82 7.97
CA GLY A 46 -4.11 7.63 8.65
C GLY A 46 -3.55 6.57 7.71
N ILE A 47 -4.15 6.40 6.53
CA ILE A 47 -3.72 5.39 5.55
C ILE A 47 -2.29 5.65 5.01
N ILE A 48 -1.78 6.87 5.10
CA ILE A 48 -0.38 7.19 4.74
C ILE A 48 0.59 6.36 5.58
N GLY A 49 0.26 6.12 6.86
CA GLY A 49 1.04 5.26 7.76
C GLY A 49 1.19 3.81 7.30
N GLY A 50 0.38 3.36 6.34
CA GLY A 50 0.52 2.05 5.70
C GLY A 50 1.61 2.01 4.61
N ALA A 51 2.21 3.14 4.26
CA ALA A 51 3.25 3.29 3.23
C ALA A 51 2.84 2.73 1.85
N ASP A 52 1.58 2.92 1.48
CA ASP A 52 1.00 2.50 0.20
C ASP A 52 0.32 3.70 -0.48
N GLY A 53 1.04 4.36 -1.39
CA GLY A 53 0.56 5.55 -2.12
C GLY A 53 -0.72 5.32 -2.91
N PRO A 54 -0.81 4.29 -3.77
CA PRO A 54 -2.03 3.98 -4.51
C PRO A 54 -3.25 3.75 -3.62
N THR A 55 -3.11 3.05 -2.49
CA THR A 55 -4.19 2.85 -1.53
C THR A 55 -4.59 4.15 -0.85
N ALA A 56 -3.63 5.01 -0.51
CA ALA A 56 -3.91 6.34 0.05
C ALA A 56 -4.75 7.19 -0.92
N ILE A 57 -4.41 7.21 -2.20
CA ILE A 57 -5.19 7.91 -3.24
C ILE A 57 -6.59 7.31 -3.37
N PHE A 58 -6.69 5.98 -3.46
CA PHE A 58 -7.98 5.30 -3.62
C PHE A 58 -8.94 5.58 -2.45
N LEU A 59 -8.43 5.53 -1.23
CA LEU A 59 -9.22 5.77 -0.04
C LEU A 59 -9.60 7.25 0.08
N THR A 60 -8.65 8.16 -0.13
CA THR A 60 -8.87 9.61 -0.04
C THR A 60 -9.88 10.10 -1.08
N ALA A 61 -9.82 9.59 -2.32
CA ALA A 61 -10.79 9.94 -3.35
C ALA A 61 -12.25 9.60 -2.95
N ARG A 62 -12.45 8.70 -1.99
CA ARG A 62 -13.77 8.29 -1.49
C ARG A 62 -14.17 8.98 -0.18
N LEU A 63 -13.21 9.19 0.73
CA LEU A 63 -13.49 9.69 2.07
C LEU A 63 -13.35 11.21 2.19
N ALA A 64 -12.34 11.80 1.54
CA ALA A 64 -12.01 13.22 1.63
C ALA A 64 -11.38 13.71 0.31
N PRO A 65 -12.16 13.81 -0.79
CA PRO A 65 -11.64 14.20 -2.11
C PRO A 65 -10.90 15.54 -2.11
N GLU A 66 -11.27 16.44 -1.23
CA GLU A 66 -10.66 17.75 -1.05
C GLU A 66 -9.19 17.67 -0.59
N LEU A 67 -8.79 16.59 0.08
CA LEU A 67 -7.43 16.35 0.53
C LEU A 67 -6.60 15.50 -0.44
N LEU A 68 -7.13 15.14 -1.62
CA LEU A 68 -6.49 14.21 -2.55
C LEU A 68 -5.09 14.67 -2.96
N GLY A 69 -4.92 15.92 -3.33
CA GLY A 69 -3.63 16.49 -3.72
C GLY A 69 -2.60 16.45 -2.57
N PRO A 70 -2.89 17.08 -1.42
CA PRO A 70 -2.01 17.05 -0.25
C PRO A 70 -1.62 15.65 0.20
N ILE A 71 -2.58 14.72 0.28
CA ILE A 71 -2.32 13.34 0.71
C ILE A 71 -1.49 12.58 -0.32
N ALA A 72 -1.73 12.76 -1.61
CA ALA A 72 -0.93 12.12 -2.64
C ALA A 72 0.54 12.56 -2.55
N VAL A 73 0.79 13.86 -2.41
CA VAL A 73 2.16 14.39 -2.26
C VAL A 73 2.80 13.91 -0.96
N ALA A 74 2.08 13.94 0.16
CA ALA A 74 2.59 13.43 1.44
C ALA A 74 2.95 11.94 1.35
N ALA A 75 2.05 11.10 0.82
CA ALA A 75 2.26 9.66 0.69
C ALA A 75 3.46 9.32 -0.19
N TYR A 76 3.59 9.94 -1.37
CA TYR A 76 4.72 9.68 -2.26
C TYR A 76 6.04 10.27 -1.75
N SER A 77 6.00 11.45 -1.11
CA SER A 77 7.19 12.03 -0.48
C SER A 77 7.68 11.15 0.67
N TYR A 78 6.78 10.66 1.50
CA TYR A 78 7.09 9.72 2.57
C TYR A 78 7.70 8.43 2.03
N MET A 79 7.10 7.83 1.00
CA MET A 79 7.65 6.62 0.37
C MET A 79 9.06 6.84 -0.19
N ALA A 80 9.33 8.01 -0.77
CA ALA A 80 10.67 8.36 -1.25
C ALA A 80 11.70 8.49 -0.10
N LEU A 81 11.25 8.87 1.10
CA LEU A 81 12.10 9.02 2.30
C LEU A 81 12.34 7.70 3.04
N VAL A 82 11.52 6.67 2.85
CA VAL A 82 11.64 5.37 3.53
C VAL A 82 13.07 4.79 3.44
N PRO A 83 13.74 4.74 2.28
CA PRO A 83 15.11 4.21 2.20
C PRO A 83 16.13 4.99 3.05
N VAL A 84 15.85 6.24 3.38
CA VAL A 84 16.70 7.10 4.20
C VAL A 84 16.38 6.94 5.69
N ILE A 85 15.08 6.88 6.05
CA ILE A 85 14.60 6.83 7.43
C ILE A 85 14.71 5.43 8.02
N GLN A 86 14.39 4.39 7.26
CA GLN A 86 14.33 3.01 7.73
C GLN A 86 15.68 2.48 8.26
N PRO A 87 16.84 2.64 7.58
CA PRO A 87 18.09 2.07 8.05
C PRO A 87 18.57 2.57 9.43
N PRO A 88 18.49 3.87 9.77
CA PRO A 88 18.82 4.34 11.12
C PRO A 88 17.93 3.73 12.19
N ILE A 89 16.63 3.68 11.95
CA ILE A 89 15.65 3.10 12.90
C ILE A 89 15.92 1.61 13.10
N MET A 90 16.14 0.86 12.02
CA MET A 90 16.49 -0.56 12.10
C MET A 90 17.79 -0.78 12.90
N ARG A 91 18.79 0.08 12.71
CA ARG A 91 20.05 -0.02 13.50
C ARG A 91 19.86 0.28 14.97
N LEU A 92 18.95 1.20 15.29
CA LEU A 92 18.62 1.56 16.67
C LEU A 92 17.89 0.42 17.40
N LEU A 93 16.95 -0.25 16.71
CA LEU A 93 16.06 -1.26 17.30
C LEU A 93 16.62 -2.69 17.23
N THR A 94 17.66 -2.94 16.46
CA THR A 94 18.21 -4.29 16.23
C THR A 94 19.70 -4.36 16.46
N THR A 95 20.16 -5.50 16.95
CA THR A 95 21.59 -5.80 17.09
C THR A 95 22.21 -6.20 15.74
N LYS A 96 23.55 -6.15 15.65
CA LYS A 96 24.26 -6.59 14.44
C LYS A 96 23.99 -8.07 14.12
N LYS A 97 23.94 -8.93 15.14
CA LYS A 97 23.67 -10.37 14.98
C LYS A 97 22.28 -10.63 14.42
N GLU A 98 21.25 -9.90 14.86
CA GLU A 98 19.89 -10.03 14.33
C GLU A 98 19.80 -9.60 12.86
N ARG A 99 20.53 -8.57 12.46
CA ARG A 99 20.56 -8.11 11.06
C ARG A 99 21.32 -9.06 10.12
N GLU A 100 22.17 -9.92 10.63
CA GLU A 100 22.93 -10.94 9.87
C GLU A 100 22.13 -12.21 9.63
N ILE A 101 20.94 -12.39 10.28
CA ILE A 101 20.08 -13.55 10.09
C ILE A 101 19.53 -13.55 8.67
N LYS A 102 19.85 -14.60 7.93
CA LYS A 102 19.30 -14.84 6.60
C LYS A 102 17.95 -15.56 6.73
N MET A 103 16.90 -14.92 6.24
CA MET A 103 15.60 -15.56 6.15
C MET A 103 15.57 -16.53 4.98
N SER A 104 15.28 -17.79 5.25
CA SER A 104 15.08 -18.83 4.22
C SER A 104 13.60 -19.19 4.14
N GLN A 105 13.16 -19.60 2.96
CA GLN A 105 11.80 -20.10 2.78
C GLN A 105 11.63 -21.40 3.56
N LEU A 106 10.61 -21.48 4.43
CA LEU A 106 10.41 -22.63 5.33
C LEU A 106 10.02 -23.90 4.60
N ARG A 107 9.27 -23.77 3.49
CA ARG A 107 8.86 -24.92 2.66
C ARG A 107 8.69 -24.50 1.21
N PRO A 108 8.85 -25.44 0.25
CA PRO A 108 8.45 -25.20 -1.13
C PRO A 108 6.91 -25.00 -1.20
N VAL A 109 6.48 -24.04 -2.01
CA VAL A 109 5.06 -23.77 -2.27
C VAL A 109 4.72 -24.39 -3.62
N SER A 110 3.68 -25.21 -3.67
CA SER A 110 3.24 -25.86 -4.89
C SER A 110 2.59 -24.84 -5.86
N LYS A 111 2.61 -25.18 -7.17
CA LYS A 111 1.95 -24.34 -8.19
C LYS A 111 0.44 -24.20 -7.92
N THR A 112 -0.20 -25.26 -7.44
CA THR A 112 -1.62 -25.25 -7.09
C THR A 112 -1.93 -24.28 -5.97
N GLU A 113 -1.11 -24.26 -4.90
CA GLU A 113 -1.25 -23.29 -3.82
C GLU A 113 -1.11 -21.84 -4.33
N LYS A 114 -0.14 -21.56 -5.19
CA LYS A 114 0.07 -20.24 -5.79
C LYS A 114 -1.09 -19.78 -6.68
N ILE A 115 -1.79 -20.71 -7.36
CA ILE A 115 -2.96 -20.39 -8.18
C ILE A 115 -4.22 -20.23 -7.33
N LEU A 116 -4.42 -21.08 -6.34
CA LEU A 116 -5.61 -21.04 -5.48
C LEU A 116 -5.60 -19.85 -4.51
N PHE A 117 -4.43 -19.46 -4.02
CA PHE A 117 -4.27 -18.38 -3.06
C PHE A 117 -4.96 -17.08 -3.49
N PRO A 118 -4.67 -16.50 -4.67
CA PRO A 118 -5.31 -15.25 -5.09
C PRO A 118 -6.83 -15.39 -5.26
N ILE A 119 -7.33 -16.54 -5.68
CA ILE A 119 -8.77 -16.76 -5.85
C ILE A 119 -9.45 -16.78 -4.48
N ILE A 120 -8.92 -17.54 -3.54
CA ILE A 120 -9.48 -17.67 -2.18
C ILE A 120 -9.44 -16.32 -1.46
N ILE A 121 -8.31 -15.63 -1.50
CA ILE A 121 -8.16 -14.33 -0.86
C ILE A 121 -9.10 -13.28 -1.47
N ALA A 122 -9.22 -13.22 -2.81
CA ALA A 122 -10.15 -12.31 -3.46
C ALA A 122 -11.59 -12.55 -3.02
N VAL A 123 -12.03 -13.80 -2.97
CA VAL A 123 -13.39 -14.17 -2.55
C VAL A 123 -13.63 -13.80 -1.08
N ILE A 124 -12.75 -14.25 -0.19
CA ILE A 124 -12.90 -14.02 1.26
C ILE A 124 -12.95 -12.51 1.57
N ILE A 125 -11.98 -11.75 1.05
CA ILE A 125 -11.91 -10.31 1.36
C ILE A 125 -13.07 -9.55 0.71
N SER A 126 -13.49 -9.91 -0.51
CA SER A 126 -14.64 -9.26 -1.14
C SER A 126 -15.96 -9.51 -0.41
N LEU A 127 -16.11 -10.67 0.23
CA LEU A 127 -17.28 -10.98 1.04
C LEU A 127 -17.26 -10.26 2.40
N LEU A 128 -16.09 -10.17 3.02
CA LEU A 128 -15.92 -9.50 4.33
C LEU A 128 -15.93 -7.98 4.21
N LEU A 129 -15.32 -7.45 3.15
CA LEU A 129 -15.14 -6.02 2.94
C LEU A 129 -15.39 -5.64 1.46
N PRO A 130 -16.67 -5.53 1.03
CA PRO A 130 -17.00 -5.28 -0.37
C PRO A 130 -16.37 -4.02 -0.96
N SER A 131 -16.14 -3.00 -0.14
CA SER A 131 -15.49 -1.75 -0.55
C SER A 131 -14.03 -1.93 -0.99
N ALA A 132 -13.34 -2.96 -0.52
CA ALA A 132 -11.96 -3.28 -0.89
C ALA A 132 -11.89 -4.20 -2.14
N ALA A 133 -13.03 -4.74 -2.61
CA ALA A 133 -13.06 -5.69 -3.72
C ALA A 133 -12.36 -5.20 -5.00
N PRO A 134 -12.50 -3.95 -5.46
CA PRO A 134 -11.78 -3.48 -6.64
C PRO A 134 -10.26 -3.52 -6.47
N LEU A 135 -9.75 -3.09 -5.32
CA LEU A 135 -8.32 -3.03 -5.04
C LEU A 135 -7.72 -4.44 -4.93
N ILE A 136 -8.31 -5.25 -4.06
CA ILE A 136 -7.86 -6.64 -3.83
C ILE A 136 -8.08 -7.50 -5.08
N GLY A 137 -9.20 -7.32 -5.77
CA GLY A 137 -9.51 -8.03 -7.01
C GLY A 137 -8.46 -7.77 -8.09
N CYS A 138 -8.07 -6.53 -8.33
CA CYS A 138 -7.01 -6.20 -9.28
C CYS A 138 -5.65 -6.79 -8.87
N LEU A 139 -5.30 -6.73 -7.57
CA LEU A 139 -4.06 -7.30 -7.05
C LEU A 139 -4.03 -8.83 -7.26
N MET A 140 -5.10 -9.50 -6.85
CA MET A 140 -5.20 -10.98 -6.94
C MET A 140 -5.32 -11.45 -8.39
N LEU A 141 -6.05 -10.74 -9.25
CA LEU A 141 -6.09 -11.03 -10.68
C LEU A 141 -4.70 -10.94 -11.31
N GLY A 142 -3.95 -9.89 -11.02
CA GLY A 142 -2.58 -9.74 -11.52
C GLY A 142 -1.65 -10.85 -11.04
N ASN A 143 -1.80 -11.31 -9.79
CA ASN A 143 -1.06 -12.44 -9.26
C ASN A 143 -1.46 -13.76 -9.94
N LEU A 144 -2.76 -13.98 -10.12
CA LEU A 144 -3.27 -15.17 -10.83
C LEU A 144 -2.74 -15.23 -12.27
N MET A 145 -2.73 -14.11 -13.00
CA MET A 145 -2.16 -14.03 -14.36
C MET A 145 -0.68 -14.44 -14.39
N LYS A 146 0.09 -14.06 -13.36
CA LYS A 146 1.50 -14.45 -13.22
C LYS A 146 1.66 -15.93 -12.93
N GLU A 147 0.94 -16.47 -11.96
CA GLU A 147 1.17 -17.81 -11.44
C GLU A 147 0.53 -18.92 -12.29
N CYS A 148 -0.52 -18.62 -13.07
CA CYS A 148 -1.17 -19.61 -13.93
C CYS A 148 -0.28 -20.06 -15.10
N GLY A 149 0.57 -19.17 -15.64
CA GLY A 149 1.51 -19.48 -16.73
C GLY A 149 0.87 -19.71 -18.10
N VAL A 150 -0.41 -19.36 -18.27
CA VAL A 150 -1.12 -19.52 -19.58
C VAL A 150 -1.37 -18.20 -20.28
N VAL A 151 -1.16 -17.09 -19.59
CA VAL A 151 -1.39 -15.71 -20.10
C VAL A 151 -0.14 -14.84 -19.95
N ASP A 152 1.04 -15.39 -20.12
CA ASP A 152 2.31 -14.68 -19.87
C ASP A 152 2.44 -13.38 -20.65
N ARG A 153 1.97 -13.37 -21.92
CA ARG A 153 1.98 -12.15 -22.74
C ARG A 153 1.13 -11.05 -22.11
N LEU A 154 -0.09 -11.37 -21.64
CA LEU A 154 -0.98 -10.41 -21.01
C LEU A 154 -0.42 -9.97 -19.65
N SER A 155 0.15 -10.89 -18.88
CA SER A 155 0.82 -10.59 -17.62
C SER A 155 1.94 -9.57 -17.81
N LYS A 156 2.77 -9.72 -18.86
CA LYS A 156 3.83 -8.75 -19.21
C LYS A 156 3.24 -7.39 -19.61
N THR A 157 2.21 -7.36 -20.44
CA THR A 157 1.54 -6.12 -20.84
C THR A 157 0.97 -5.38 -19.63
N VAL A 158 0.35 -6.07 -18.68
CA VAL A 158 -0.16 -5.46 -17.45
C VAL A 158 0.98 -4.88 -16.59
N GLN A 159 2.11 -5.58 -16.52
CA GLN A 159 3.26 -5.16 -15.72
C GLN A 159 4.03 -3.98 -16.28
N ASN A 160 4.01 -3.77 -17.58
CA ASN A 160 4.79 -2.74 -18.28
C ASN A 160 3.88 -1.69 -18.93
N GLU A 161 3.23 -2.02 -20.03
CA GLU A 161 2.53 -1.03 -20.85
C GLU A 161 1.32 -0.43 -20.14
N LEU A 162 0.45 -1.29 -19.59
CA LEU A 162 -0.74 -0.82 -18.86
C LEU A 162 -0.35 -0.03 -17.61
N MET A 163 0.66 -0.51 -16.88
CA MET A 163 1.15 0.19 -15.68
C MET A 163 1.67 1.57 -16.03
N ASN A 164 2.46 1.72 -17.11
CA ASN A 164 2.97 3.01 -17.56
C ASN A 164 1.83 3.96 -17.95
N ILE A 165 0.84 3.47 -18.68
CA ILE A 165 -0.33 4.27 -19.07
C ILE A 165 -1.09 4.75 -17.83
N VAL A 166 -1.38 3.85 -16.89
CA VAL A 166 -2.09 4.19 -15.65
C VAL A 166 -1.30 5.20 -14.82
N VAL A 167 0.03 5.05 -14.70
CA VAL A 167 0.88 5.99 -13.97
C VAL A 167 0.87 7.38 -14.60
N ILE A 168 0.88 7.48 -15.94
CA ILE A 168 0.77 8.77 -16.64
C ILE A 168 -0.55 9.45 -16.29
N PHE A 169 -1.68 8.75 -16.42
CA PHE A 169 -2.99 9.32 -16.10
C PHE A 169 -3.14 9.67 -14.64
N LEU A 170 -2.61 8.83 -13.73
CA LEU A 170 -2.59 9.11 -12.31
C LEU A 170 -1.79 10.39 -12.01
N GLY A 171 -0.59 10.52 -12.58
CA GLY A 171 0.25 11.69 -12.40
C GLY A 171 -0.41 12.98 -12.90
N ILE A 172 -1.07 12.94 -14.08
CA ILE A 172 -1.81 14.08 -14.62
C ILE A 172 -3.00 14.42 -13.71
N THR A 173 -3.81 13.44 -13.31
CA THR A 173 -5.01 13.65 -12.50
C THR A 173 -4.65 14.20 -11.12
N VAL A 174 -3.69 13.58 -10.43
CA VAL A 174 -3.25 14.04 -9.11
C VAL A 174 -2.54 15.40 -9.22
N GLY A 175 -1.71 15.60 -10.24
CA GLY A 175 -1.06 16.89 -10.48
C GLY A 175 -2.04 18.03 -10.72
N ALA A 176 -3.15 17.76 -11.41
CA ALA A 176 -4.20 18.76 -11.64
C ALA A 176 -4.91 19.19 -10.33
N THR A 177 -4.86 18.40 -9.27
CA THR A 177 -5.41 18.78 -7.94
C THR A 177 -4.43 19.61 -7.10
N ALA A 178 -3.19 19.78 -7.56
CA ALA A 178 -2.13 20.50 -6.86
C ALA A 178 -2.25 22.00 -7.06
N THR A 179 -3.18 22.64 -6.35
CA THR A 179 -3.32 24.10 -6.33
C THR A 179 -2.55 24.72 -5.17
N ALA A 180 -2.13 25.99 -5.30
CA ALA A 180 -1.44 26.69 -4.22
C ALA A 180 -2.28 26.73 -2.93
N GLU A 181 -3.59 26.94 -3.05
CA GLU A 181 -4.53 26.95 -1.92
C GLU A 181 -4.60 25.60 -1.20
N ALA A 182 -4.53 24.50 -1.94
CA ALA A 182 -4.55 23.14 -1.37
C ALA A 182 -3.24 22.80 -0.63
N PHE A 183 -2.10 23.40 -1.03
CA PHE A 183 -0.79 23.07 -0.48
C PHE A 183 -0.30 24.05 0.58
N ILE A 184 -0.58 25.36 0.42
CA ILE A 184 -0.08 26.40 1.31
C ILE A 184 -1.17 26.76 2.33
N ASN A 185 -1.56 25.77 3.15
CA ASN A 185 -2.47 25.99 4.28
C ASN A 185 -2.01 25.20 5.51
N VAL A 186 -2.48 25.62 6.67
CA VAL A 186 -2.10 25.02 7.97
C VAL A 186 -2.46 23.54 8.04
N GLN A 187 -3.58 23.14 7.45
CA GLN A 187 -4.01 21.74 7.46
C GLN A 187 -3.05 20.85 6.68
N THR A 188 -2.66 21.25 5.48
CA THR A 188 -1.69 20.49 4.66
C THR A 188 -0.32 20.42 5.32
N LEU A 189 0.14 21.51 5.93
CA LEU A 189 1.39 21.49 6.69
C LEU A 189 1.31 20.53 7.89
N SER A 190 0.17 20.46 8.55
CA SER A 190 -0.07 19.51 9.65
C SER A 190 -0.04 18.06 9.18
N ILE A 191 -0.55 17.76 7.98
CA ILE A 191 -0.48 16.40 7.37
C ILE A 191 0.96 16.00 7.10
N LEU A 192 1.80 16.94 6.63
CA LEU A 192 3.21 16.66 6.34
C LEU A 192 4.07 16.44 7.58
N VAL A 193 3.67 17.00 8.73
CA VAL A 193 4.38 16.87 10.01
C VAL A 193 3.94 15.62 10.78
N LEU A 194 2.72 15.19 10.62
CA LEU A 194 2.11 14.04 11.30
C LEU A 194 2.62 12.70 10.73
#